data_ae58c5adf8a64c1a82147098493c8965
#
_entry.id   ae58c5adf8a64c1a82147098493c8965
#
_cell.length_a   1.000
_cell.length_b   1.000
_cell.length_c   1.000
_cell.angle_alpha   90.00
_cell.angle_beta   90.00
_cell.angle_gamma   90.00
#
_symmetry.space_group_name_H-M   'P 1'
#
loop_
_entity.id
_entity.type
_entity.pdbx_description
1 polymer ?
#
loop_
_entity_poly.entity_id
_entity_poly.type
_entity_poly.pdbx_seq_one_letter_code
_entity_poly.pdbx_strand_id
1 'polypeptide(L)'
;MNKTLCIAKFLAKSCFRKGFIKLKRKVYTKVGSLTAEYASSPEPVSRKDGRNLEYRRIGAGRVWSRENYGCAWFRFSGEIPECAKGKKVGLLLDVGAEGCIYDENGSPRSGLTRSHDFVEFEQPNAGKRFYELKSVADGGEKIEIWVDCGNNCFPGSPFTAAKFKRADIVIVDEEAKSAYYDAVSLLYQQSLLRFDDNKRKSVSHSLGRLLSFALSGDYENAKKVYSDECETGDESPYVVYATGHAHLDLAWLWPMRESKRKAQRTFANQLRNIERYPDYIFGASQPQQFAWIEDSFPALFEELRAAFRHGQLELQGGMWVECDTNIPSGESLIRQCLYGQKYWKEKFGCEVRMCWLPDVFGFSGNLPQIIRKCGMDYLETIKLSWNEHNKFPHKAFVWEGIDDSEVIVHIPPDETYNSLGNAWSLQRAAVSFPEHDKIKSFAMLYGIGDGGGGPGEGHIEAVRRCGGMKGIPKVVMSRAVDYLDILAEQKDSLAKYKGELYLEKHQGTYTTQSKNKYYNRRIEFALHNVEFLATVAREKGYKYPKERLEAIWKEVLLYQFHDIIPGSSIGRVYKESTARYEAMLEELDALLGEAVGFLSAGKSSGATAINLTSARYKGTVYYKDK
;
A
#
# COMPACT_ATOMS: atom_id res chain seq x y z
N MET A 1 -16.25 5.89 8.78
CA MET A 1 -16.85 6.63 7.65
C MET A 1 -17.61 7.92 8.01
N ASN A 2 -18.29 8.02 9.18
CA ASN A 2 -19.13 9.20 9.48
C ASN A 2 -18.44 10.45 10.05
N LYS A 3 -17.18 10.40 10.49
CA LYS A 3 -16.51 11.54 11.16
C LYS A 3 -15.62 12.37 10.23
N THR A 4 -15.01 11.79 9.22
CA THR A 4 -14.26 12.52 8.18
C THR A 4 -15.20 13.42 7.35
N LEU A 5 -16.42 12.93 7.10
CA LEU A 5 -17.50 13.74 6.52
C LEU A 5 -17.85 14.96 7.42
N CYS A 6 -17.55 14.89 8.71
CA CYS A 6 -17.81 15.95 9.67
C CYS A 6 -16.85 17.14 9.52
N ILE A 7 -15.57 16.92 9.17
CA ILE A 7 -14.57 18.00 9.02
C ILE A 7 -14.77 18.76 7.72
N ALA A 8 -15.03 18.06 6.61
CA ALA A 8 -15.42 18.72 5.36
C ALA A 8 -16.72 19.53 5.52
N LYS A 9 -17.70 19.00 6.27
CA LYS A 9 -18.92 19.72 6.66
C LYS A 9 -18.64 20.85 7.64
N PHE A 10 -17.67 20.70 8.52
CA PHE A 10 -17.23 21.73 9.44
C PHE A 10 -16.57 22.89 8.71
N LEU A 11 -15.64 22.63 7.79
CA LEU A 11 -15.04 23.64 6.92
C LEU A 11 -16.06 24.30 6.00
N ALA A 12 -16.99 23.53 5.45
CA ALA A 12 -18.04 24.09 4.59
C ALA A 12 -18.91 25.13 5.31
N LYS A 13 -19.03 25.02 6.64
CA LYS A 13 -19.78 25.95 7.51
C LYS A 13 -18.89 26.96 8.24
N SER A 14 -17.56 26.84 8.14
CA SER A 14 -16.60 27.68 8.82
C SER A 14 -16.49 29.07 8.17
N CYS A 15 -16.37 30.11 9.03
CA CYS A 15 -16.05 31.47 8.58
C CYS A 15 -14.70 31.57 7.85
N PHE A 16 -13.79 30.60 8.05
CA PHE A 16 -12.47 30.53 7.42
C PHE A 16 -12.49 30.00 5.98
N ARG A 17 -13.57 29.37 5.53
CA ARG A 17 -13.66 28.73 4.20
C ARG A 17 -13.17 29.64 3.07
N LYS A 18 -13.56 30.90 3.07
CA LYS A 18 -13.16 31.86 2.02
C LYS A 18 -11.65 32.13 2.05
N GLY A 19 -11.05 32.20 3.27
CA GLY A 19 -9.60 32.35 3.46
C GLY A 19 -8.83 31.17 2.88
N PHE A 20 -9.22 29.93 3.23
CA PHE A 20 -8.60 28.72 2.69
C PHE A 20 -8.69 28.65 1.16
N ILE A 21 -9.85 28.94 0.56
CA ILE A 21 -10.00 28.92 -0.91
C ILE A 21 -9.08 29.95 -1.58
N LYS A 22 -8.96 31.16 -1.00
CA LYS A 22 -8.06 32.19 -1.53
C LYS A 22 -6.60 31.79 -1.40
N LEU A 23 -6.19 31.28 -0.22
CA LEU A 23 -4.81 30.84 0.03
C LEU A 23 -4.43 29.67 -0.88
N LYS A 24 -5.32 28.68 -1.03
CA LYS A 24 -5.13 27.55 -1.96
C LYS A 24 -4.85 28.01 -3.40
N ARG A 25 -5.49 29.08 -3.85
CA ARG A 25 -5.27 29.63 -5.19
C ARG A 25 -3.93 30.35 -5.35
N LYS A 26 -3.32 30.82 -4.25
CA LYS A 26 -1.98 31.41 -4.27
C LYS A 26 -0.90 30.35 -4.42
N VAL A 27 -1.11 29.14 -3.87
CA VAL A 27 -0.12 28.05 -3.94
C VAL A 27 0.24 27.68 -5.37
N TYR A 28 -0.74 27.66 -6.27
CA TYR A 28 -0.53 27.30 -7.68
C TYR A 28 -1.07 28.38 -8.60
N THR A 29 -0.18 29.15 -9.21
CA THR A 29 -0.55 30.15 -10.21
C THR A 29 -0.43 29.55 -11.59
N LYS A 30 -1.57 29.39 -12.28
CA LYS A 30 -1.60 28.91 -13.66
C LYS A 30 -0.99 29.95 -14.60
N VAL A 31 -0.02 29.50 -15.42
CA VAL A 31 0.66 30.33 -16.42
C VAL A 31 0.52 29.80 -17.85
N GLY A 32 0.07 28.57 -18.01
CA GLY A 32 -0.14 27.95 -19.32
C GLY A 32 -0.94 26.65 -19.24
N SER A 33 -1.14 26.02 -20.38
CA SER A 33 -1.77 24.70 -20.50
C SER A 33 -1.06 23.89 -21.58
N LEU A 34 -0.96 22.58 -21.36
CA LEU A 34 -0.43 21.64 -22.35
C LEU A 34 -1.53 21.21 -23.32
N THR A 35 -1.14 20.94 -24.57
CA THR A 35 -1.96 20.17 -25.50
C THR A 35 -2.02 18.74 -25.02
N ALA A 36 -3.22 18.15 -25.03
CA ALA A 36 -3.45 16.77 -24.63
C ALA A 36 -3.92 15.93 -25.82
N GLU A 37 -3.24 14.81 -26.04
CA GLU A 37 -3.62 13.79 -27.00
C GLU A 37 -3.69 12.44 -26.28
N TYR A 38 -4.53 11.52 -26.75
CA TYR A 38 -4.65 10.20 -26.16
C TYR A 38 -4.93 9.12 -27.20
N ALA A 39 -4.52 7.89 -26.85
CA ALA A 39 -4.85 6.67 -27.57
C ALA A 39 -5.36 5.64 -26.57
N SER A 40 -6.56 5.09 -26.76
CA SER A 40 -7.17 4.10 -25.87
C SER A 40 -6.85 2.67 -26.32
N SER A 41 -6.78 1.76 -25.34
CA SER A 41 -6.62 0.32 -25.57
C SER A 41 -7.47 -0.47 -24.55
N PRO A 42 -7.97 -1.68 -24.91
CA PRO A 42 -8.74 -2.51 -23.99
C PRO A 42 -7.87 -3.10 -22.87
N GLU A 43 -6.60 -3.35 -23.16
CA GLU A 43 -5.59 -3.90 -22.23
C GLU A 43 -4.41 -2.93 -22.11
N PRO A 44 -3.62 -2.98 -21.01
CA PRO A 44 -2.41 -2.20 -20.88
C PRO A 44 -1.42 -2.52 -22.00
N VAL A 45 -0.83 -1.49 -22.57
CA VAL A 45 0.20 -1.58 -23.62
C VAL A 45 1.52 -1.05 -23.06
N SER A 46 2.63 -1.68 -23.43
CA SER A 46 3.95 -1.20 -23.05
C SER A 46 4.19 0.23 -23.56
N ARG A 47 5.11 0.98 -22.94
CA ARG A 47 5.45 2.33 -23.42
C ARG A 47 5.97 2.30 -24.85
N LYS A 48 6.73 1.27 -25.23
CA LYS A 48 7.25 1.10 -26.60
C LYS A 48 6.12 1.02 -27.62
N ASP A 49 5.14 0.17 -27.33
CA ASP A 49 3.99 -0.04 -28.21
C ASP A 49 3.01 1.13 -28.11
N GLY A 50 2.83 1.70 -26.92
CA GLY A 50 2.02 2.88 -26.66
C GLY A 50 2.39 4.08 -27.51
N ARG A 51 3.69 4.30 -27.77
CA ARG A 51 4.14 5.40 -28.65
C ARG A 51 3.70 5.25 -30.11
N ASN A 52 3.38 4.04 -30.53
CA ASN A 52 2.99 3.72 -31.91
C ASN A 52 1.47 3.70 -32.13
N LEU A 53 0.66 3.99 -31.09
CA LEU A 53 -0.78 4.04 -31.19
C LEU A 53 -1.24 5.29 -31.96
N GLU A 54 -2.45 5.27 -32.49
CA GLU A 54 -3.07 6.42 -33.13
C GLU A 54 -3.61 7.41 -32.08
N TYR A 55 -2.97 8.58 -31.97
CA TYR A 55 -3.33 9.62 -31.02
C TYR A 55 -4.34 10.60 -31.60
N ARG A 56 -5.31 10.99 -30.77
CA ARG A 56 -6.29 12.04 -31.08
C ARG A 56 -6.32 13.10 -30.00
N ARG A 57 -6.53 14.35 -30.39
CA ARG A 57 -6.63 15.46 -29.43
C ARG A 57 -7.86 15.31 -28.54
N ILE A 58 -7.71 15.76 -27.27
CA ILE A 58 -8.78 15.78 -26.29
C ILE A 58 -8.82 17.11 -25.53
N GLY A 59 -10.02 17.70 -25.46
CA GLY A 59 -10.27 18.91 -24.67
C GLY A 59 -10.79 18.60 -23.26
N ALA A 60 -10.65 19.54 -22.35
CA ALA A 60 -11.17 19.43 -20.98
C ALA A 60 -12.68 19.12 -20.97
N GLY A 61 -13.09 18.26 -20.04
CA GLY A 61 -14.47 17.78 -19.91
C GLY A 61 -14.86 16.62 -20.82
N ARG A 62 -14.03 16.24 -21.79
CA ARG A 62 -14.30 15.14 -22.70
C ARG A 62 -13.97 13.79 -22.06
N VAL A 63 -14.81 12.79 -22.37
CA VAL A 63 -14.66 11.40 -21.92
C VAL A 63 -13.67 10.67 -22.83
N TRP A 64 -12.69 9.98 -22.24
CA TRP A 64 -11.75 9.12 -22.97
C TRP A 64 -11.99 7.63 -22.74
N SER A 65 -12.63 7.23 -21.62
CA SER A 65 -13.07 5.86 -21.38
C SER A 65 -14.39 5.81 -20.62
N ARG A 66 -15.26 4.87 -21.02
CA ARG A 66 -16.48 4.47 -20.30
C ARG A 66 -16.38 3.06 -19.73
N GLU A 67 -15.32 2.37 -20.07
CA GLU A 67 -15.10 0.98 -19.68
C GLU A 67 -14.41 0.90 -18.33
N ASN A 68 -14.84 -0.06 -17.52
CA ASN A 68 -14.17 -0.40 -16.28
C ASN A 68 -12.77 -0.95 -16.61
N TYR A 69 -11.75 -0.37 -16.01
CA TYR A 69 -10.34 -0.70 -16.26
C TYR A 69 -9.88 -0.45 -17.72
N GLY A 70 -10.62 0.35 -18.48
CA GLY A 70 -10.19 0.79 -19.81
C GLY A 70 -8.87 1.56 -19.71
N CYS A 71 -7.94 1.28 -20.64
CA CYS A 71 -6.59 1.82 -20.65
C CYS A 71 -6.42 2.89 -21.71
N ALA A 72 -5.49 3.82 -21.49
CA ALA A 72 -5.08 4.79 -22.50
C ALA A 72 -3.66 5.30 -22.22
N TRP A 73 -2.94 5.62 -23.28
CA TRP A 73 -1.77 6.47 -23.22
C TRP A 73 -2.17 7.92 -23.52
N PHE A 74 -1.66 8.85 -22.70
CA PHE A 74 -1.74 10.28 -22.95
C PHE A 74 -0.36 10.82 -23.31
N ARG A 75 -0.33 11.75 -24.28
CA ARG A 75 0.81 12.59 -24.60
C ARG A 75 0.42 14.04 -24.33
N PHE A 76 1.18 14.69 -23.45
CA PHE A 76 1.04 16.12 -23.16
C PHE A 76 2.23 16.86 -23.74
N SER A 77 1.99 17.94 -24.49
CA SER A 77 3.04 18.74 -25.11
C SER A 77 2.78 20.23 -24.97
N GLY A 78 3.84 20.99 -24.85
CA GLY A 78 3.81 22.44 -24.71
C GLY A 78 5.18 23.06 -24.44
N GLU A 79 5.17 24.24 -23.86
CA GLU A 79 6.36 25.01 -23.55
C GLU A 79 6.16 25.77 -22.23
N ILE A 80 7.24 25.87 -21.41
CA ILE A 80 7.22 26.69 -20.20
C ILE A 80 7.21 28.17 -20.61
N PRO A 81 6.19 28.96 -20.21
CA PRO A 81 6.12 30.38 -20.57
C PRO A 81 7.29 31.19 -19.98
N GLU A 82 7.77 32.20 -20.71
CA GLU A 82 8.83 33.11 -20.28
C GLU A 82 8.57 33.78 -18.92
N CYS A 83 7.29 34.05 -18.57
CA CYS A 83 6.93 34.62 -17.26
C CYS A 83 7.23 33.69 -16.07
N ALA A 84 7.55 32.42 -16.31
CA ALA A 84 7.93 31.45 -15.30
C ALA A 84 9.45 31.35 -15.08
N LYS A 85 10.26 32.10 -15.84
CA LYS A 85 11.72 32.14 -15.69
C LYS A 85 12.15 32.45 -14.26
N GLY A 86 13.11 31.68 -13.76
CA GLY A 86 13.63 31.81 -12.40
C GLY A 86 12.71 31.29 -11.30
N LYS A 87 11.57 30.67 -11.66
CA LYS A 87 10.57 30.20 -10.70
C LYS A 87 10.46 28.67 -10.72
N LYS A 88 9.95 28.12 -9.63
CA LYS A 88 9.58 26.70 -9.53
C LYS A 88 8.32 26.45 -10.37
N VAL A 89 8.40 25.50 -11.30
CA VAL A 89 7.32 25.15 -12.21
C VAL A 89 6.91 23.70 -12.06
N GLY A 90 5.61 23.45 -12.07
CA GLY A 90 5.03 22.11 -12.07
C GLY A 90 3.84 22.00 -12.99
N LEU A 91 3.33 20.80 -13.08
CA LEU A 91 2.13 20.45 -13.83
C LEU A 91 1.02 20.04 -12.87
N LEU A 92 -0.19 20.52 -13.13
CA LEU A 92 -1.40 19.99 -12.54
C LEU A 92 -2.13 19.17 -13.61
N LEU A 93 -1.98 17.84 -13.50
CA LEU A 93 -2.56 16.87 -14.44
C LEU A 93 -3.75 16.15 -13.79
N ASP A 94 -4.91 16.20 -14.45
CA ASP A 94 -6.10 15.46 -14.03
C ASP A 94 -6.75 14.79 -15.24
N VAL A 95 -6.44 13.54 -15.42
CA VAL A 95 -7.01 12.69 -16.48
C VAL A 95 -8.38 12.11 -16.09
N GLY A 96 -8.88 12.40 -14.87
CA GLY A 96 -10.14 11.85 -14.35
C GLY A 96 -10.08 10.37 -14.01
N ALA A 97 -8.88 9.82 -13.89
CA ALA A 97 -8.58 8.42 -13.62
C ALA A 97 -7.22 8.30 -12.94
N GLU A 98 -6.71 7.09 -12.76
CA GLU A 98 -5.33 6.86 -12.33
C GLU A 98 -4.38 6.92 -13.53
N GLY A 99 -3.15 7.38 -13.31
CA GLY A 99 -2.11 7.42 -14.33
C GLY A 99 -0.71 7.29 -13.77
N CYS A 100 0.25 6.96 -14.62
CA CYS A 100 1.66 6.98 -14.30
C CYS A 100 2.41 7.84 -15.30
N ILE A 101 3.13 8.84 -14.83
CA ILE A 101 4.01 9.69 -15.62
C ILE A 101 5.35 8.96 -15.82
N TYR A 102 5.83 8.98 -17.06
CA TYR A 102 7.13 8.40 -17.42
C TYR A 102 8.10 9.50 -17.84
N ASP A 103 9.37 9.28 -17.54
CA ASP A 103 10.43 10.10 -18.10
C ASP A 103 10.75 9.75 -19.56
N GLU A 104 11.69 10.47 -20.15
CA GLU A 104 12.17 10.25 -21.52
C GLU A 104 12.77 8.86 -21.74
N ASN A 105 13.38 8.27 -20.70
CA ASN A 105 14.01 6.94 -20.73
C ASN A 105 13.00 5.79 -20.56
N GLY A 106 11.77 6.08 -20.16
CA GLY A 106 10.73 5.09 -19.95
C GLY A 106 10.61 4.58 -18.53
N SER A 107 11.21 5.29 -17.58
CA SER A 107 11.05 4.96 -16.16
C SER A 107 9.83 5.67 -15.58
N PRO A 108 9.03 4.98 -14.73
CA PRO A 108 7.95 5.59 -13.97
C PRO A 108 8.48 6.66 -13.02
N ARG A 109 7.92 7.87 -13.09
CA ARG A 109 8.37 9.01 -12.27
C ARG A 109 7.36 9.48 -11.24
N SER A 110 6.07 9.42 -11.55
CA SER A 110 5.03 9.86 -10.61
C SER A 110 3.69 9.24 -10.95
N GLY A 111 2.95 8.79 -9.95
CA GLY A 111 1.59 8.33 -10.10
C GLY A 111 0.59 9.47 -9.96
N LEU A 112 -0.40 9.47 -10.82
CA LEU A 112 -1.59 10.28 -10.71
C LEU A 112 -2.71 9.44 -10.10
N THR A 113 -3.39 9.95 -9.08
CA THR A 113 -4.54 9.26 -8.50
C THR A 113 -5.80 10.09 -8.63
N ARG A 114 -6.93 9.39 -8.76
CA ARG A 114 -8.21 10.04 -8.71
C ARG A 114 -8.39 10.66 -7.33
N SER A 115 -8.91 11.89 -7.28
CA SER A 115 -9.21 12.57 -6.02
C SER A 115 -10.16 11.75 -5.18
N HIS A 116 -9.81 11.56 -3.92
CA HIS A 116 -10.75 11.15 -2.91
C HIS A 116 -11.28 12.41 -2.24
N ASP A 117 -12.56 12.64 -2.36
CA ASP A 117 -13.27 13.83 -1.84
C ASP A 117 -13.08 14.00 -0.31
N PHE A 118 -12.57 12.97 0.37
CA PHE A 118 -12.33 12.98 1.81
C PHE A 118 -11.12 13.82 2.24
N VAL A 119 -10.19 14.14 1.33
CA VAL A 119 -8.92 14.84 1.62
C VAL A 119 -8.83 16.18 0.87
N GLU A 120 -9.92 16.66 0.27
CA GLU A 120 -9.88 17.89 -0.55
C GLU A 120 -9.41 19.14 0.19
N PHE A 121 -9.63 19.20 1.50
CA PHE A 121 -9.27 20.36 2.31
C PHE A 121 -7.88 20.27 2.94
N GLU A 122 -7.27 19.09 2.96
CA GLU A 122 -5.97 18.85 3.58
C GLU A 122 -4.80 19.14 2.65
N GLN A 123 -5.08 19.32 1.35
CA GLN A 123 -4.06 19.56 0.35
C GLN A 123 -4.45 20.75 -0.54
N PRO A 124 -3.47 21.56 -0.96
CA PRO A 124 -3.70 22.65 -1.91
C PRO A 124 -4.26 22.11 -3.23
N ASN A 125 -3.98 20.84 -3.52
CA ASN A 125 -4.48 20.15 -4.70
C ASN A 125 -4.93 18.73 -4.32
N ALA A 126 -6.23 18.48 -4.39
CA ALA A 126 -6.80 17.20 -4.04
C ALA A 126 -6.33 16.09 -4.99
N GLY A 127 -6.05 14.91 -4.43
CA GLY A 127 -5.46 13.78 -5.15
C GLY A 127 -3.98 14.01 -5.50
N LYS A 128 -3.32 12.97 -6.00
CA LYS A 128 -1.94 13.06 -6.47
C LYS A 128 -1.94 13.55 -7.92
N ARG A 129 -2.00 14.85 -8.13
CA ARG A 129 -2.14 15.48 -9.46
C ARG A 129 -1.03 16.47 -9.80
N PHE A 130 -0.22 16.83 -8.82
CA PHE A 130 0.93 17.70 -8.99
C PHE A 130 2.17 16.89 -9.36
N TYR A 131 2.83 17.34 -10.43
CA TYR A 131 4.13 16.84 -10.84
C TYR A 131 5.10 18.02 -10.95
N GLU A 132 6.16 18.00 -10.17
CA GLU A 132 7.23 18.98 -10.24
C GLU A 132 8.01 18.80 -11.54
N LEU A 133 8.07 19.84 -12.35
CA LEU A 133 8.75 19.81 -13.64
C LEU A 133 10.16 20.36 -13.56
N LYS A 134 10.31 21.52 -12.91
CA LYS A 134 11.57 22.22 -12.70
C LYS A 134 11.57 22.95 -11.37
N SER A 135 12.64 22.83 -10.60
CA SER A 135 12.88 23.63 -9.39
C SER A 135 13.16 25.09 -9.72
N VAL A 136 13.86 25.33 -10.84
CA VAL A 136 14.10 26.66 -11.45
C VAL A 136 13.93 26.52 -12.96
N ALA A 137 13.00 27.23 -13.55
CA ALA A 137 12.76 27.22 -14.99
C ALA A 137 13.59 28.28 -15.72
N ASP A 138 14.03 27.97 -16.94
CA ASP A 138 14.74 28.93 -17.81
C ASP A 138 13.78 29.79 -18.65
N GLY A 139 12.53 29.34 -18.87
CA GLY A 139 11.57 29.90 -19.82
C GLY A 139 11.82 29.40 -21.24
N GLY A 140 10.76 29.10 -21.98
CA GLY A 140 10.86 28.58 -23.36
C GLY A 140 11.21 27.09 -23.47
N GLU A 141 11.40 26.34 -22.36
CA GLU A 141 11.68 24.90 -22.43
C GLU A 141 10.48 24.12 -22.95
N LYS A 142 10.73 23.22 -23.89
CA LYS A 142 9.71 22.31 -24.43
C LYS A 142 9.38 21.22 -23.41
N ILE A 143 8.11 20.89 -23.32
CA ILE A 143 7.55 19.86 -22.47
C ILE A 143 6.97 18.76 -23.37
N GLU A 144 7.36 17.52 -23.12
CA GLU A 144 6.69 16.32 -23.62
C GLU A 144 6.58 15.30 -22.48
N ILE A 145 5.35 14.97 -22.08
CA ILE A 145 5.06 14.06 -20.95
C ILE A 145 4.17 12.92 -21.44
N TRP A 146 4.56 11.70 -21.12
CA TRP A 146 3.82 10.49 -21.42
C TRP A 146 3.19 9.92 -20.16
N VAL A 147 1.90 9.57 -20.22
CA VAL A 147 1.16 9.06 -19.06
C VAL A 147 0.37 7.82 -19.45
N ASP A 148 0.67 6.69 -18.79
CA ASP A 148 -0.12 5.46 -18.87
C ASP A 148 -1.31 5.57 -17.91
N CYS A 149 -2.54 5.51 -18.41
CA CYS A 149 -3.78 5.74 -17.67
C CYS A 149 -4.68 4.52 -17.61
N GLY A 150 -5.33 4.31 -16.45
CA GLY A 150 -6.35 3.30 -16.23
C GLY A 150 -7.62 3.89 -15.61
N ASN A 151 -8.79 3.58 -16.19
CA ASN A 151 -10.07 4.01 -15.63
C ASN A 151 -10.45 3.12 -14.44
N ASN A 152 -9.73 3.28 -13.33
CA ASN A 152 -9.98 2.58 -12.08
C ASN A 152 -10.91 3.39 -11.18
N CYS A 153 -11.76 2.70 -10.42
CA CYS A 153 -12.53 3.31 -9.35
C CYS A 153 -11.80 3.20 -8.02
N PHE A 154 -12.12 4.13 -7.13
CA PHE A 154 -11.82 3.93 -5.72
C PHE A 154 -12.78 2.88 -5.13
N PRO A 155 -12.29 2.01 -4.22
CA PRO A 155 -13.12 1.02 -3.54
C PRO A 155 -14.40 1.64 -2.94
N GLY A 156 -15.54 1.02 -3.21
CA GLY A 156 -16.84 1.49 -2.74
C GLY A 156 -17.46 2.66 -3.54
N SER A 157 -16.78 3.18 -4.56
CA SER A 157 -17.33 4.19 -5.46
C SER A 157 -17.90 3.56 -6.75
N PRO A 158 -19.02 4.03 -7.28
CA PRO A 158 -19.53 3.54 -8.55
C PRO A 158 -18.56 3.88 -9.68
N PHE A 159 -18.47 3.01 -10.66
CA PHE A 159 -17.71 3.29 -11.86
C PHE A 159 -18.28 4.51 -12.60
N THR A 160 -17.40 5.44 -12.91
CA THR A 160 -17.74 6.63 -13.69
C THR A 160 -16.85 6.72 -14.90
N ALA A 161 -17.38 7.32 -15.99
CA ALA A 161 -16.59 7.60 -17.16
C ALA A 161 -15.37 8.47 -16.82
N ALA A 162 -14.21 8.06 -17.30
CA ALA A 162 -12.99 8.86 -17.16
C ALA A 162 -13.05 10.08 -18.06
N LYS A 163 -12.99 11.27 -17.46
CA LYS A 163 -13.02 12.56 -18.15
C LYS A 163 -11.69 13.27 -17.97
N PHE A 164 -11.06 13.64 -19.06
CA PHE A 164 -9.92 14.56 -19.00
C PHE A 164 -10.37 15.91 -18.45
N LYS A 165 -9.71 16.43 -17.43
CA LYS A 165 -10.12 17.68 -16.77
C LYS A 165 -9.16 18.83 -17.03
N ARG A 166 -7.84 18.59 -16.90
CA ARG A 166 -6.83 19.64 -17.11
C ARG A 166 -5.41 19.08 -17.28
N ALA A 167 -4.58 19.91 -17.92
CA ALA A 167 -3.13 19.80 -17.96
C ALA A 167 -2.54 21.22 -17.89
N ASP A 168 -2.43 21.76 -16.68
CA ASP A 168 -2.04 23.14 -16.45
C ASP A 168 -0.55 23.23 -16.08
N ILE A 169 0.15 24.22 -16.66
CA ILE A 169 1.49 24.63 -16.23
C ILE A 169 1.29 25.67 -15.12
N VAL A 170 1.91 25.43 -13.97
CA VAL A 170 1.76 26.27 -12.79
C VAL A 170 3.10 26.69 -12.20
N ILE A 171 3.16 27.94 -11.74
CA ILE A 171 4.21 28.38 -10.80
C ILE A 171 3.79 27.99 -9.41
N VAL A 172 4.74 27.49 -8.62
CA VAL A 172 4.51 27.06 -7.22
C VAL A 172 5.03 28.12 -6.26
N ASP A 173 4.17 28.59 -5.38
CA ASP A 173 4.53 29.43 -4.24
C ASP A 173 4.69 28.55 -3.00
N GLU A 174 5.95 28.23 -2.63
CA GLU A 174 6.25 27.33 -1.51
C GLU A 174 5.93 27.97 -0.16
N GLU A 175 6.01 29.30 -0.03
CA GLU A 175 5.67 30.00 1.21
C GLU A 175 4.15 30.00 1.42
N ALA A 176 3.38 30.28 0.37
CA ALA A 176 1.92 30.16 0.41
C ALA A 176 1.49 28.70 0.71
N LYS A 177 2.22 27.71 0.19
CA LYS A 177 1.97 26.29 0.45
C LYS A 177 2.25 25.94 1.90
N SER A 178 3.36 26.38 2.45
CA SER A 178 3.69 26.19 3.87
C SER A 178 2.63 26.79 4.77
N ALA A 179 2.27 28.07 4.55
CA ALA A 179 1.22 28.75 5.32
C ALA A 179 -0.17 28.07 5.17
N TYR A 180 -0.44 27.43 4.03
CA TYR A 180 -1.66 26.65 3.85
C TYR A 180 -1.71 25.44 4.77
N TYR A 181 -0.61 24.67 4.87
CA TYR A 181 -0.52 23.50 5.75
C TYR A 181 -0.51 23.90 7.24
N ASP A 182 0.13 25.03 7.59
CA ASP A 182 0.06 25.58 8.94
C ASP A 182 -1.40 25.91 9.33
N ALA A 183 -2.14 26.57 8.43
CA ALA A 183 -3.55 26.88 8.66
C ALA A 183 -4.43 25.63 8.77
N VAL A 184 -4.17 24.60 7.94
CA VAL A 184 -4.88 23.30 8.01
C VAL A 184 -4.62 22.62 9.36
N SER A 185 -3.39 22.64 9.86
CA SER A 185 -3.03 22.02 11.14
C SER A 185 -3.72 22.72 12.33
N LEU A 186 -3.77 24.05 12.34
CA LEU A 186 -4.54 24.80 13.36
C LEU A 186 -6.04 24.53 13.28
N LEU A 187 -6.57 24.34 12.06
CA LEU A 187 -7.97 23.98 11.89
C LEU A 187 -8.29 22.60 12.49
N TYR A 188 -7.41 21.62 12.33
CA TYR A 188 -7.56 20.31 12.96
C TYR A 188 -7.49 20.40 14.47
N GLN A 189 -6.52 21.15 15.03
CA GLN A 189 -6.45 21.39 16.46
C GLN A 189 -7.73 22.04 16.98
N GLN A 190 -8.21 23.10 16.33
CA GLN A 190 -9.49 23.73 16.68
C GLN A 190 -10.66 22.75 16.72
N SER A 191 -10.71 21.80 15.76
CA SER A 191 -11.81 20.84 15.64
C SER A 191 -11.86 19.80 16.77
N LEU A 192 -10.75 19.57 17.48
CA LEU A 192 -10.65 18.68 18.64
C LEU A 192 -11.21 19.29 19.92
N LEU A 193 -11.24 20.62 20.02
CA LEU A 193 -11.62 21.33 21.21
C LEU A 193 -13.14 21.55 21.30
N ARG A 194 -13.69 21.55 22.49
CA ARG A 194 -15.10 21.84 22.72
C ARG A 194 -15.45 23.27 22.32
N PHE A 195 -16.70 23.50 21.93
CA PHE A 195 -17.14 24.80 21.40
C PHE A 195 -17.00 25.96 22.41
N ASP A 196 -17.21 25.67 23.67
CA ASP A 196 -17.14 26.60 24.83
C ASP A 196 -15.71 26.76 25.39
N ASP A 197 -14.75 26.00 24.89
CA ASP A 197 -13.36 26.01 25.37
C ASP A 197 -12.64 27.32 25.01
N ASN A 198 -12.00 27.95 25.96
CA ASN A 198 -11.20 29.16 25.73
C ASN A 198 -10.01 28.91 24.82
N LYS A 199 -9.41 27.72 24.89
CA LYS A 199 -8.33 27.31 23.96
C LYS A 199 -8.84 27.29 22.53
N ARG A 200 -10.08 26.80 22.29
CA ARG A 200 -10.67 26.83 20.95
C ARG A 200 -10.83 28.26 20.42
N LYS A 201 -11.20 29.20 21.27
CA LYS A 201 -11.29 30.63 20.88
C LYS A 201 -9.92 31.19 20.53
N SER A 202 -8.89 30.86 21.32
CA SER A 202 -7.50 31.26 21.06
C SER A 202 -7.04 30.71 19.69
N VAL A 203 -7.15 29.39 19.46
CA VAL A 203 -6.77 28.76 18.17
C VAL A 203 -7.54 29.37 17.01
N SER A 204 -8.84 29.69 17.20
CA SER A 204 -9.64 30.35 16.16
C SER A 204 -9.12 31.74 15.83
N HIS A 205 -8.70 32.50 16.83
CA HIS A 205 -8.09 33.81 16.64
C HIS A 205 -6.75 33.72 15.90
N SER A 206 -5.89 32.79 16.34
CA SER A 206 -4.60 32.52 15.71
C SER A 206 -4.77 32.07 14.24
N LEU A 207 -5.73 31.19 13.94
CA LEU A 207 -6.06 30.79 12.57
C LEU A 207 -6.52 31.98 11.70
N GLY A 208 -7.34 32.86 12.27
CA GLY A 208 -7.77 34.09 11.57
C GLY A 208 -6.62 35.03 11.23
N ARG A 209 -5.71 35.25 12.20
CA ARG A 209 -4.49 36.07 12.02
C ARG A 209 -3.56 35.46 10.97
N LEU A 210 -3.28 34.13 11.09
CA LEU A 210 -2.44 33.40 10.12
C LEU A 210 -2.98 33.56 8.70
N LEU A 211 -4.28 33.30 8.49
CA LEU A 211 -4.91 33.46 7.17
C LEU A 211 -4.83 34.90 6.67
N SER A 212 -4.98 35.91 7.55
CA SER A 212 -4.86 37.32 7.15
C SER A 212 -3.46 37.66 6.66
N PHE A 213 -2.42 37.28 7.43
CA PHE A 213 -1.02 37.50 7.04
C PHE A 213 -0.66 36.73 5.75
N ALA A 214 -1.01 35.44 5.64
CA ALA A 214 -0.74 34.66 4.44
C ALA A 214 -1.43 35.22 3.18
N LEU A 215 -2.64 35.77 3.33
CA LEU A 215 -3.36 36.38 2.22
C LEU A 215 -2.79 37.73 1.79
N SER A 216 -2.15 38.49 2.70
CA SER A 216 -1.41 39.70 2.34
C SER A 216 -0.02 39.41 1.78
N GLY A 217 0.49 38.18 1.89
CA GLY A 217 1.85 37.79 1.48
C GLY A 217 2.89 37.93 2.60
N ASP A 218 2.46 38.19 3.82
CA ASP A 218 3.32 38.28 5.00
C ASP A 218 3.48 36.88 5.64
N TYR A 219 4.26 36.03 4.96
CA TYR A 219 4.43 34.64 5.37
C TYR A 219 5.27 34.49 6.66
N GLU A 220 6.17 35.43 6.93
CA GLU A 220 6.94 35.44 8.18
C GLU A 220 6.03 35.57 9.41
N ASN A 221 5.14 36.57 9.42
CA ASN A 221 4.19 36.73 10.50
C ASN A 221 3.15 35.59 10.55
N ALA A 222 2.76 35.03 9.40
CA ALA A 222 1.91 33.84 9.36
C ALA A 222 2.57 32.65 10.08
N LYS A 223 3.84 32.35 9.76
CA LYS A 223 4.64 31.30 10.39
C LYS A 223 4.84 31.53 11.89
N LYS A 224 5.09 32.79 12.29
CA LYS A 224 5.22 33.14 13.70
C LYS A 224 3.95 32.83 14.48
N VAL A 225 2.78 33.20 13.95
CA VAL A 225 1.49 32.89 14.57
C VAL A 225 1.30 31.40 14.76
N TYR A 226 1.70 30.59 13.79
CA TYR A 226 1.65 29.14 13.88
C TYR A 226 2.58 28.62 14.97
N SER A 227 3.84 29.06 14.98
CA SER A 227 4.84 28.63 15.98
C SER A 227 4.41 28.98 17.39
N ASP A 228 3.94 30.24 17.62
CA ASP A 228 3.46 30.67 18.91
C ASP A 228 2.28 29.82 19.43
N GLU A 229 1.37 29.40 18.54
CA GLU A 229 0.23 28.55 18.91
C GLU A 229 0.65 27.10 19.20
N CYS A 230 1.66 26.56 18.51
CA CYS A 230 2.19 25.23 18.77
C CYS A 230 2.79 25.10 20.19
N GLU A 231 3.36 26.19 20.73
CA GLU A 231 3.98 26.23 22.06
C GLU A 231 2.98 26.39 23.21
N THR A 232 1.67 26.51 22.93
CA THR A 232 0.66 26.72 23.96
C THR A 232 -0.04 25.44 24.38
N GLY A 233 -0.12 25.20 25.70
CA GLY A 233 -0.78 24.05 26.34
C GLY A 233 0.18 23.08 26.99
N ASP A 234 -0.36 22.01 27.57
CA ASP A 234 0.40 20.96 28.22
C ASP A 234 0.95 19.94 27.18
N GLU A 235 2.06 19.31 27.49
CA GLU A 235 2.61 18.25 26.66
C GLU A 235 1.76 16.98 26.74
N SER A 236 1.60 16.29 25.63
CA SER A 236 1.00 14.95 25.62
C SER A 236 2.00 13.93 26.20
N PRO A 237 1.54 12.98 27.02
CA PRO A 237 2.41 11.92 27.53
C PRO A 237 2.76 10.86 26.48
N TYR A 238 2.19 10.95 25.28
CA TYR A 238 2.33 9.91 24.26
C TYR A 238 3.33 10.28 23.17
N VAL A 239 4.05 9.26 22.70
CA VAL A 239 4.89 9.31 21.51
C VAL A 239 4.31 8.36 20.44
N VAL A 240 4.12 8.88 19.23
CA VAL A 240 3.64 8.12 18.07
C VAL A 240 4.80 7.89 17.11
N TYR A 241 5.05 6.63 16.80
CA TYR A 241 6.03 6.22 15.79
C TYR A 241 5.28 6.04 14.46
N ALA A 242 5.46 7.00 13.55
CA ALA A 242 4.68 7.09 12.32
C ALA A 242 5.47 6.60 11.12
N THR A 243 4.91 5.59 10.42
CA THR A 243 5.49 5.03 9.21
C THR A 243 4.55 5.31 8.02
N GLY A 244 5.09 5.88 6.94
CA GLY A 244 4.34 5.99 5.69
C GLY A 244 4.03 4.62 5.10
N HIS A 245 2.77 4.35 4.76
CA HIS A 245 2.34 3.03 4.31
C HIS A 245 1.36 3.10 3.13
N ALA A 246 1.38 2.06 2.30
CA ALA A 246 0.50 1.90 1.16
C ALA A 246 0.05 0.44 1.03
N HIS A 247 -0.96 0.04 1.82
CA HIS A 247 -1.57 -1.27 1.59
C HIS A 247 -2.06 -1.37 0.13
N LEU A 248 -1.65 -2.41 -0.57
CA LEU A 248 -2.00 -2.62 -1.96
C LEU A 248 -2.41 -4.06 -2.20
N ASP A 249 -3.69 -4.26 -2.47
CA ASP A 249 -4.24 -5.55 -2.86
C ASP A 249 -3.69 -6.02 -4.20
N LEU A 250 -3.20 -7.26 -4.24
CA LEU A 250 -2.64 -7.85 -5.45
C LEU A 250 -3.72 -8.22 -6.47
N ALA A 251 -4.96 -8.33 -6.04
CA ALA A 251 -6.21 -8.28 -6.79
C ALA A 251 -7.35 -8.09 -5.77
N TRP A 252 -8.41 -7.40 -6.13
CA TRP A 252 -9.61 -7.22 -5.31
C TRP A 252 -10.76 -6.67 -6.16
N LEU A 253 -11.09 -5.39 -6.05
CA LEU A 253 -12.05 -4.70 -6.92
C LEU A 253 -11.42 -4.28 -8.26
N TRP A 254 -10.25 -4.81 -8.57
CA TRP A 254 -9.52 -4.67 -9.83
C TRP A 254 -8.74 -5.94 -10.14
N PRO A 255 -8.44 -6.20 -11.45
CA PRO A 255 -7.68 -7.38 -11.86
C PRO A 255 -6.18 -7.22 -11.52
N MET A 256 -5.46 -8.34 -11.45
CA MET A 256 -4.03 -8.38 -11.12
C MET A 256 -3.15 -7.49 -12.03
N ARG A 257 -3.50 -7.35 -13.32
CA ARG A 257 -2.81 -6.44 -14.23
C ARG A 257 -2.80 -4.99 -13.74
N GLU A 258 -3.88 -4.56 -13.04
CA GLU A 258 -3.97 -3.23 -12.45
C GLU A 258 -3.15 -3.12 -11.16
N SER A 259 -2.98 -4.21 -10.40
CA SER A 259 -2.10 -4.21 -9.22
C SER A 259 -0.64 -3.97 -9.61
N LYS A 260 -0.17 -4.56 -10.71
CA LYS A 260 1.17 -4.28 -11.26
C LYS A 260 1.34 -2.79 -11.57
N ARG A 261 0.34 -2.17 -12.20
CA ARG A 261 0.34 -0.73 -12.52
C ARG A 261 0.20 0.15 -11.27
N LYS A 262 -0.56 -0.31 -10.26
CA LYS A 262 -0.70 0.39 -8.97
C LYS A 262 0.60 0.32 -8.17
N ALA A 263 1.30 -0.82 -8.13
CA ALA A 263 2.61 -0.95 -7.51
C ALA A 263 3.62 0.04 -8.12
N GLN A 264 3.70 0.09 -9.44
CA GLN A 264 4.53 1.02 -10.19
C GLN A 264 4.24 2.49 -9.81
N ARG A 265 2.97 2.90 -9.79
CA ARG A 265 2.55 4.26 -9.41
C ARG A 265 2.89 4.57 -7.95
N THR A 266 2.67 3.60 -7.07
CA THR A 266 2.94 3.73 -5.63
C THR A 266 4.42 3.96 -5.39
N PHE A 267 5.29 3.07 -5.88
CA PHE A 267 6.72 3.20 -5.65
C PHE A 267 7.31 4.47 -6.28
N ALA A 268 6.89 4.81 -7.51
CA ALA A 268 7.31 6.06 -8.14
C ALA A 268 6.95 7.29 -7.29
N ASN A 269 5.73 7.34 -6.72
CA ASN A 269 5.33 8.42 -5.84
C ASN A 269 6.11 8.46 -4.52
N GLN A 270 6.35 7.31 -3.91
CA GLN A 270 7.00 7.26 -2.62
C GLN A 270 8.49 7.61 -2.72
N LEU A 271 9.15 7.24 -3.80
CA LEU A 271 10.52 7.70 -4.10
C LEU A 271 10.57 9.23 -4.25
N ARG A 272 9.60 9.86 -4.91
CA ARG A 272 9.53 11.33 -4.99
C ARG A 272 9.25 11.99 -3.64
N ASN A 273 8.52 11.33 -2.75
CA ASN A 273 8.36 11.80 -1.37
C ASN A 273 9.68 11.69 -0.60
N ILE A 274 10.41 10.59 -0.74
CA ILE A 274 11.73 10.37 -0.13
C ILE A 274 12.72 11.45 -0.58
N GLU A 275 12.77 11.77 -1.87
CA GLU A 275 13.62 12.85 -2.39
C GLU A 275 13.29 14.22 -1.81
N ARG A 276 12.01 14.48 -1.55
CA ARG A 276 11.51 15.78 -1.09
C ARG A 276 11.59 15.95 0.43
N TYR A 277 11.47 14.86 1.18
CA TYR A 277 11.40 14.84 2.63
C TYR A 277 12.48 13.92 3.22
N PRO A 278 13.62 14.47 3.68
CA PRO A 278 14.74 13.65 4.18
C PRO A 278 14.41 12.82 5.42
N ASP A 279 13.42 13.23 6.20
CA ASP A 279 12.93 12.54 7.40
C ASP A 279 11.80 11.53 7.11
N TYR A 280 11.32 11.46 5.88
CA TYR A 280 10.25 10.57 5.49
C TYR A 280 10.73 9.12 5.34
N ILE A 281 10.00 8.20 5.96
CA ILE A 281 10.22 6.75 5.86
C ILE A 281 8.96 6.11 5.27
N PHE A 282 9.15 5.26 4.27
CA PHE A 282 8.11 4.50 3.62
C PHE A 282 8.28 3.00 3.86
N GLY A 283 7.22 2.33 4.32
CA GLY A 283 7.18 0.89 4.53
C GLY A 283 6.47 0.16 3.39
N ALA A 284 7.05 -0.95 2.93
CA ALA A 284 6.50 -1.81 1.88
C ALA A 284 6.69 -3.28 2.22
N SER A 285 5.64 -4.11 2.03
CA SER A 285 5.49 -5.40 2.70
C SER A 285 5.55 -6.63 1.81
N GLN A 286 5.38 -6.53 0.48
CA GLN A 286 5.16 -7.69 -0.36
C GLN A 286 6.27 -7.90 -1.41
N PRO A 287 7.15 -8.91 -1.26
CA PRO A 287 8.17 -9.27 -2.26
C PRO A 287 7.63 -9.39 -3.69
N GLN A 288 6.42 -9.89 -3.85
CA GLN A 288 5.77 -10.01 -5.17
C GLN A 288 5.65 -8.68 -5.90
N GLN A 289 5.38 -7.58 -5.19
CA GLN A 289 5.30 -6.24 -5.81
C GLN A 289 6.68 -5.81 -6.32
N PHE A 290 7.72 -6.05 -5.53
CA PHE A 290 9.11 -5.73 -5.91
C PHE A 290 9.58 -6.59 -7.09
N ALA A 291 9.21 -7.87 -7.13
CA ALA A 291 9.52 -8.75 -8.25
C ALA A 291 8.87 -8.26 -9.56
N TRP A 292 7.64 -7.74 -9.52
CA TRP A 292 7.02 -7.12 -10.70
C TRP A 292 7.77 -5.86 -11.17
N ILE A 293 8.27 -5.06 -10.23
CA ILE A 293 9.04 -3.85 -10.57
C ILE A 293 10.43 -4.21 -11.08
N GLU A 294 11.10 -5.18 -10.47
CA GLU A 294 12.40 -5.69 -10.93
C GLU A 294 12.33 -6.17 -12.38
N ASP A 295 11.30 -6.95 -12.73
CA ASP A 295 11.08 -7.48 -14.06
C ASP A 295 10.76 -6.39 -15.10
N SER A 296 9.85 -5.47 -14.74
CA SER A 296 9.28 -4.51 -15.72
C SER A 296 9.99 -3.16 -15.75
N PHE A 297 10.61 -2.74 -14.65
CA PHE A 297 11.21 -1.41 -14.47
C PHE A 297 12.52 -1.47 -13.66
N PRO A 298 13.59 -2.09 -14.18
CA PRO A 298 14.84 -2.29 -13.43
C PRO A 298 15.45 -0.99 -12.87
N ALA A 299 15.33 0.14 -13.57
CA ALA A 299 15.81 1.43 -13.07
C ALA A 299 15.05 1.90 -11.83
N LEU A 300 13.72 1.76 -11.80
CA LEU A 300 12.91 2.06 -10.63
C LEU A 300 13.24 1.13 -9.46
N PHE A 301 13.54 -0.14 -9.76
CA PHE A 301 13.98 -1.10 -8.74
C PHE A 301 15.29 -0.71 -8.09
N GLU A 302 16.26 -0.20 -8.86
CA GLU A 302 17.53 0.31 -8.31
C GLU A 302 17.33 1.59 -7.47
N GLU A 303 16.38 2.48 -7.83
CA GLU A 303 16.00 3.60 -6.97
C GLU A 303 15.44 3.11 -5.62
N LEU A 304 14.62 2.05 -5.61
CA LEU A 304 14.12 1.43 -4.36
C LEU A 304 15.24 0.83 -3.53
N ARG A 305 16.20 0.16 -4.16
CA ARG A 305 17.39 -0.36 -3.47
C ARG A 305 18.25 0.77 -2.88
N ALA A 306 18.38 1.89 -3.57
CA ALA A 306 19.06 3.07 -3.04
C ALA A 306 18.33 3.64 -1.82
N ALA A 307 17.00 3.83 -1.89
CA ALA A 307 16.19 4.31 -0.79
C ALA A 307 16.28 3.39 0.45
N PHE A 308 16.33 2.06 0.24
CA PHE A 308 16.58 1.10 1.31
C PHE A 308 17.95 1.29 1.96
N ARG A 309 19.02 1.40 1.16
CA ARG A 309 20.38 1.62 1.69
C ARG A 309 20.51 2.93 2.49
N HIS A 310 19.74 3.95 2.14
CA HIS A 310 19.68 5.23 2.87
C HIS A 310 18.73 5.20 4.10
N GLY A 311 18.06 4.05 4.38
CA GLY A 311 17.20 3.89 5.53
C GLY A 311 15.80 4.53 5.41
N GLN A 312 15.43 5.02 4.22
CA GLN A 312 14.14 5.68 3.97
C GLN A 312 13.08 4.74 3.37
N LEU A 313 13.47 3.55 2.95
CA LEU A 313 12.56 2.46 2.60
C LEU A 313 12.73 1.34 3.61
N GLU A 314 11.65 0.96 4.27
CA GLU A 314 11.57 -0.21 5.15
C GLU A 314 10.92 -1.38 4.42
N LEU A 315 11.54 -2.56 4.52
CA LEU A 315 10.95 -3.83 4.08
C LEU A 315 10.22 -4.44 5.27
N GLN A 316 8.88 -4.56 5.19
CA GLN A 316 8.04 -4.86 6.35
C GLN A 316 7.60 -6.31 6.43
N GLY A 317 7.19 -6.93 5.33
CA GLY A 317 6.64 -8.28 5.34
C GLY A 317 7.65 -9.37 5.04
N GLY A 318 7.79 -10.37 5.93
CA GLY A 318 8.65 -11.54 5.70
C GLY A 318 8.02 -12.62 4.82
N MET A 319 6.72 -12.51 4.47
CA MET A 319 6.00 -13.42 3.57
C MET A 319 6.04 -12.93 2.11
N TRP A 320 5.89 -13.84 1.14
CA TRP A 320 5.89 -13.53 -0.29
C TRP A 320 4.80 -12.53 -0.70
N VAL A 321 3.59 -12.71 -0.13
CA VAL A 321 2.46 -11.78 -0.20
C VAL A 321 1.81 -11.66 1.18
N GLU A 322 0.91 -10.69 1.35
CA GLU A 322 0.01 -10.62 2.51
C GLU A 322 -1.10 -11.67 2.34
N CYS A 323 -0.78 -12.92 2.63
CA CYS A 323 -1.63 -14.07 2.36
C CYS A 323 -2.74 -14.25 3.39
N ASP A 324 -3.84 -14.92 2.99
CA ASP A 324 -4.77 -15.53 3.93
C ASP A 324 -4.04 -16.56 4.80
N THR A 325 -4.40 -16.64 6.08
CA THR A 325 -3.72 -17.52 7.04
C THR A 325 -4.58 -18.67 7.56
N ASN A 326 -5.82 -18.79 7.07
CA ASN A 326 -6.77 -19.81 7.50
C ASN A 326 -6.98 -20.93 6.47
N ILE A 327 -6.99 -20.59 5.17
CA ILE A 327 -7.29 -21.54 4.09
C ILE A 327 -6.04 -22.27 3.57
N PRO A 328 -4.88 -21.61 3.35
CA PRO A 328 -3.64 -22.26 2.94
C PRO A 328 -3.17 -23.34 3.94
N SER A 329 -2.42 -24.33 3.45
CA SER A 329 -1.78 -25.32 4.32
C SER A 329 -0.64 -24.69 5.13
N GLY A 330 -0.24 -25.36 6.23
CA GLY A 330 0.94 -24.96 6.99
C GLY A 330 2.21 -24.92 6.13
N GLU A 331 2.37 -25.88 5.19
CA GLU A 331 3.48 -25.86 4.22
C GLU A 331 3.46 -24.60 3.36
N SER A 332 2.29 -24.21 2.85
CA SER A 332 2.16 -22.96 2.07
C SER A 332 2.56 -21.74 2.90
N LEU A 333 2.14 -21.64 4.16
CA LEU A 333 2.53 -20.53 5.04
C LEU A 333 4.03 -20.49 5.29
N ILE A 334 4.68 -21.67 5.46
CA ILE A 334 6.15 -21.77 5.55
C ILE A 334 6.79 -21.31 4.23
N ARG A 335 6.23 -21.69 3.07
CA ARG A 335 6.73 -21.28 1.75
C ARG A 335 6.54 -19.79 1.50
N GLN A 336 5.47 -19.18 2.00
CA GLN A 336 5.31 -17.71 2.02
C GLN A 336 6.52 -17.05 2.68
N CYS A 337 6.90 -17.52 3.88
CA CYS A 337 8.07 -17.01 4.60
C CYS A 337 9.38 -17.34 3.86
N LEU A 338 9.55 -18.57 3.39
CA LEU A 338 10.77 -19.02 2.71
C LEU A 338 11.08 -18.16 1.48
N TYR A 339 10.08 -17.98 0.59
CA TYR A 339 10.28 -17.22 -0.63
C TYR A 339 10.36 -15.71 -0.38
N GLY A 340 9.64 -15.20 0.62
CA GLY A 340 9.72 -13.81 1.03
C GLY A 340 11.10 -13.47 1.59
N GLN A 341 11.56 -14.19 2.60
CA GLN A 341 12.87 -13.99 3.21
C GLN A 341 14.03 -14.21 2.22
N LYS A 342 13.92 -15.26 1.37
CA LYS A 342 14.91 -15.51 0.32
C LYS A 342 15.04 -14.31 -0.63
N TYR A 343 13.91 -13.75 -1.08
CA TYR A 343 13.90 -12.59 -1.97
C TYR A 343 14.56 -11.37 -1.33
N TRP A 344 14.18 -11.06 -0.08
CA TRP A 344 14.79 -9.94 0.64
C TRP A 344 16.30 -10.11 0.83
N LYS A 345 16.73 -11.31 1.20
CA LYS A 345 18.16 -11.62 1.36
C LYS A 345 18.94 -11.51 0.05
N GLU A 346 18.40 -12.06 -1.04
CA GLU A 346 19.06 -12.04 -2.35
C GLU A 346 19.09 -10.64 -2.97
N LYS A 347 18.04 -9.83 -2.80
CA LYS A 347 17.91 -8.54 -3.49
C LYS A 347 18.32 -7.34 -2.66
N PHE A 348 18.19 -7.42 -1.33
CA PHE A 348 18.47 -6.32 -0.42
C PHE A 348 19.52 -6.65 0.66
N GLY A 349 19.91 -7.90 0.80
CA GLY A 349 20.94 -8.33 1.77
C GLY A 349 20.45 -8.35 3.22
N CYS A 350 19.16 -8.36 3.47
CA CYS A 350 18.57 -8.35 4.81
C CYS A 350 17.56 -9.48 5.03
N GLU A 351 17.26 -9.75 6.29
CA GLU A 351 16.16 -10.58 6.75
C GLU A 351 15.13 -9.68 7.46
N VAL A 352 13.84 -9.94 7.24
CA VAL A 352 12.75 -9.15 7.82
C VAL A 352 12.21 -9.84 9.06
N ARG A 353 12.13 -9.12 10.18
CA ARG A 353 11.70 -9.66 11.48
C ARG A 353 10.20 -9.53 11.75
N MET A 354 9.45 -8.99 10.80
CA MET A 354 8.02 -8.74 10.93
C MET A 354 7.22 -9.63 9.99
N CYS A 355 6.12 -10.20 10.50
CA CYS A 355 4.99 -10.66 9.73
C CYS A 355 4.02 -9.47 9.58
N TRP A 356 3.77 -9.04 8.35
CA TRP A 356 2.98 -7.84 8.06
C TRP A 356 1.70 -8.20 7.34
N LEU A 357 0.57 -8.22 8.05
CA LEU A 357 -0.72 -8.69 7.54
C LEU A 357 -1.84 -7.73 7.98
N PRO A 358 -1.85 -6.47 7.49
CA PRO A 358 -2.74 -5.43 8.01
C PRO A 358 -4.21 -5.73 7.75
N ASP A 359 -4.56 -6.35 6.61
CA ASP A 359 -5.95 -6.55 6.17
C ASP A 359 -6.43 -8.01 6.13
N VAL A 360 -5.71 -8.94 6.72
CA VAL A 360 -6.02 -10.38 6.70
C VAL A 360 -7.15 -10.74 7.67
N PHE A 361 -8.00 -11.68 7.28
CA PHE A 361 -9.32 -11.95 7.87
C PHE A 361 -9.29 -12.93 9.03
N GLY A 362 -8.41 -12.70 10.00
CA GLY A 362 -8.22 -13.55 11.18
C GLY A 362 -7.01 -14.49 11.03
N PHE A 363 -6.55 -15.04 12.16
CA PHE A 363 -5.26 -15.72 12.25
C PHE A 363 -5.37 -16.99 13.08
N SER A 364 -4.96 -18.12 12.49
CA SER A 364 -4.92 -19.41 13.17
C SER A 364 -3.97 -19.40 14.36
N GLY A 365 -4.32 -20.08 15.45
CA GLY A 365 -3.45 -20.28 16.61
C GLY A 365 -2.13 -21.04 16.34
N ASN A 366 -1.95 -21.61 15.14
CA ASN A 366 -0.69 -22.19 14.67
C ASN A 366 0.30 -21.15 14.11
N LEU A 367 -0.17 -19.95 13.78
CA LEU A 367 0.66 -18.98 13.09
C LEU A 367 1.85 -18.48 13.90
N PRO A 368 1.78 -18.28 15.24
CA PRO A 368 2.94 -17.91 16.05
C PRO A 368 4.12 -18.87 15.89
N GLN A 369 3.86 -20.19 15.85
CA GLN A 369 4.88 -21.21 15.61
C GLN A 369 5.60 -20.99 14.27
N ILE A 370 4.83 -20.74 13.21
CA ILE A 370 5.36 -20.55 11.86
C ILE A 370 6.19 -19.28 11.80
N ILE A 371 5.65 -18.16 12.31
CA ILE A 371 6.32 -16.86 12.35
C ILE A 371 7.68 -16.99 13.07
N ARG A 372 7.67 -17.55 14.29
CA ARG A 372 8.89 -17.70 15.11
C ARG A 372 9.93 -18.60 14.47
N LYS A 373 9.52 -19.76 13.96
CA LYS A 373 10.45 -20.71 13.32
C LYS A 373 10.96 -20.24 11.96
N CYS A 374 10.28 -19.28 11.33
CA CYS A 374 10.75 -18.61 10.13
C CYS A 374 11.58 -17.34 10.41
N GLY A 375 11.98 -17.09 11.66
CA GLY A 375 12.90 -16.00 12.03
C GLY A 375 12.24 -14.64 12.23
N MET A 376 10.91 -14.57 12.37
CA MET A 376 10.19 -13.33 12.65
C MET A 376 9.75 -13.28 14.12
N ASP A 377 9.76 -12.08 14.68
CA ASP A 377 9.46 -11.81 16.09
C ASP A 377 8.11 -11.11 16.28
N TYR A 378 7.60 -10.45 15.25
CA TYR A 378 6.50 -9.50 15.31
C TYR A 378 5.39 -9.82 14.33
N LEU A 379 4.16 -9.44 14.71
CA LEU A 379 3.01 -9.36 13.81
C LEU A 379 2.39 -7.97 13.88
N GLU A 380 2.18 -7.36 12.73
CA GLU A 380 1.40 -6.11 12.58
C GLU A 380 0.11 -6.40 11.83
N THR A 381 -1.03 -5.97 12.40
CA THR A 381 -2.35 -6.08 11.77
C THR A 381 -3.30 -5.00 12.26
N ILE A 382 -4.35 -4.68 11.49
CA ILE A 382 -5.44 -3.81 11.99
C ILE A 382 -6.81 -4.50 11.98
N LYS A 383 -6.93 -5.63 11.28
CA LYS A 383 -8.23 -6.19 10.91
C LYS A 383 -9.09 -6.60 12.11
N LEU A 384 -8.49 -7.02 13.22
CA LEU A 384 -9.21 -7.34 14.46
C LEU A 384 -9.97 -6.15 15.05
N SER A 385 -9.59 -4.93 14.71
CA SER A 385 -10.33 -3.72 15.09
C SER A 385 -11.72 -3.63 14.46
N TRP A 386 -11.99 -4.46 13.42
CA TRP A 386 -13.28 -4.51 12.74
C TRP A 386 -14.33 -5.37 13.45
N ASN A 387 -13.93 -6.13 14.48
CA ASN A 387 -14.89 -6.85 15.32
C ASN A 387 -15.92 -5.89 15.93
N GLU A 388 -17.20 -6.24 15.89
CA GLU A 388 -18.31 -5.38 16.35
C GLU A 388 -18.86 -5.82 17.71
N HIS A 389 -19.05 -7.11 17.89
CA HIS A 389 -19.64 -7.68 19.10
C HIS A 389 -18.58 -8.04 20.14
N ASN A 390 -17.55 -8.80 19.74
CA ASN A 390 -16.44 -9.18 20.62
C ASN A 390 -15.20 -8.39 20.23
N LYS A 391 -15.15 -7.13 20.64
CA LYS A 391 -13.98 -6.29 20.37
C LYS A 391 -12.76 -6.89 21.02
N PHE A 392 -11.70 -7.06 20.20
CA PHE A 392 -10.42 -7.53 20.73
C PHE A 392 -9.85 -6.49 21.72
N PRO A 393 -9.51 -6.90 22.98
CA PRO A 393 -9.26 -5.95 24.06
C PRO A 393 -7.88 -5.28 24.01
N HIS A 394 -6.95 -5.81 23.24
CA HIS A 394 -5.55 -5.36 23.23
C HIS A 394 -5.14 -4.74 21.90
N LYS A 395 -4.24 -3.76 21.96
CA LYS A 395 -3.58 -3.17 20.79
C LYS A 395 -2.08 -3.48 20.77
N ALA A 396 -1.50 -3.79 21.94
CA ALA A 396 -0.12 -4.26 22.08
C ALA A 396 -0.11 -5.44 23.07
N PHE A 397 0.30 -6.63 22.62
CA PHE A 397 0.24 -7.84 23.42
C PHE A 397 1.20 -8.93 22.94
N VAL A 398 1.43 -9.94 23.78
CA VAL A 398 2.12 -11.17 23.41
C VAL A 398 1.09 -12.20 22.98
N TRP A 399 1.21 -12.68 21.74
CA TRP A 399 0.37 -13.74 21.20
C TRP A 399 1.07 -15.08 21.33
N GLU A 400 0.45 -15.98 22.10
CA GLU A 400 0.95 -17.32 22.34
C GLU A 400 0.22 -18.33 21.45
N GLY A 401 0.98 -19.08 20.67
CA GLY A 401 0.47 -20.15 19.81
C GLY A 401 0.13 -21.43 20.57
N ILE A 402 -0.35 -22.43 19.84
CA ILE A 402 -0.73 -23.73 20.41
C ILE A 402 0.48 -24.56 20.91
N ASP A 403 1.69 -24.23 20.47
CA ASP A 403 2.97 -24.85 20.84
C ASP A 403 3.80 -23.97 21.81
N ASP A 404 3.15 -22.98 22.44
CA ASP A 404 3.74 -22.01 23.36
C ASP A 404 4.76 -21.03 22.70
N SER A 405 4.85 -21.01 21.36
CA SER A 405 5.62 -19.98 20.66
C SER A 405 4.98 -18.62 20.86
N GLU A 406 5.79 -17.59 21.14
CA GLU A 406 5.33 -16.23 21.42
C GLU A 406 5.75 -15.25 20.33
N VAL A 407 4.80 -14.41 19.88
CA VAL A 407 4.99 -13.32 18.94
C VAL A 407 4.45 -12.02 19.57
N ILE A 408 5.19 -10.92 19.44
CA ILE A 408 4.67 -9.62 19.85
C ILE A 408 3.78 -9.07 18.75
N VAL A 409 2.56 -8.68 19.09
CA VAL A 409 1.56 -8.15 18.17
C VAL A 409 1.29 -6.69 18.48
N HIS A 410 1.21 -5.89 17.43
CA HIS A 410 0.72 -4.53 17.51
C HIS A 410 -0.46 -4.32 16.54
N ILE A 411 -1.44 -3.56 17.01
CA ILE A 411 -2.62 -3.12 16.25
C ILE A 411 -2.68 -1.59 16.39
N PRO A 412 -2.50 -0.80 15.32
CA PRO A 412 -2.58 0.66 15.39
C PRO A 412 -3.84 1.13 16.12
N PRO A 413 -3.72 1.95 17.19
CA PRO A 413 -4.86 2.32 18.02
C PRO A 413 -5.92 3.18 17.31
N ASP A 414 -5.56 3.87 16.22
CA ASP A 414 -6.52 4.58 15.37
C ASP A 414 -7.31 3.66 14.43
N GLU A 415 -7.06 2.33 14.51
CA GLU A 415 -7.83 1.26 13.87
C GLU A 415 -7.85 1.34 12.34
N THR A 416 -6.76 1.81 11.75
CA THR A 416 -6.63 1.95 10.30
C THR A 416 -5.17 1.90 9.85
N TYR A 417 -4.92 1.38 8.64
CA TYR A 417 -3.67 1.56 7.91
C TYR A 417 -3.73 2.78 6.96
N ASN A 418 -4.84 3.52 7.00
CA ASN A 418 -5.12 4.71 6.17
C ASN A 418 -5.20 5.97 7.04
N SER A 419 -4.32 6.10 8.05
CA SER A 419 -4.33 7.28 8.90
C SER A 419 -4.03 8.55 8.10
N LEU A 420 -4.71 9.64 8.46
CA LEU A 420 -4.42 10.97 7.90
C LEU A 420 -3.17 11.61 8.51
N GLY A 421 -2.67 11.08 9.64
CA GLY A 421 -1.51 11.62 10.34
C GLY A 421 -1.72 13.02 10.94
N ASN A 422 -2.94 13.54 10.93
CA ASN A 422 -3.27 14.86 11.47
C ASN A 422 -3.61 14.83 12.96
N ALA A 423 -3.80 15.99 13.58
CA ALA A 423 -4.08 16.13 15.01
C ALA A 423 -5.28 15.27 15.47
N TRP A 424 -6.29 15.10 14.61
CA TRP A 424 -7.45 14.26 14.92
C TRP A 424 -7.09 12.77 14.99
N SER A 425 -6.32 12.27 14.01
CA SER A 425 -5.87 10.87 13.99
C SER A 425 -4.97 10.56 15.18
N LEU A 426 -4.03 11.46 15.50
CA LEU A 426 -3.11 11.34 16.63
C LEU A 426 -3.86 11.30 17.96
N GLN A 427 -4.80 12.22 18.18
CA GLN A 427 -5.59 12.26 19.40
C GLN A 427 -6.53 11.06 19.52
N ARG A 428 -7.13 10.62 18.41
CA ARG A 428 -7.96 9.42 18.39
C ARG A 428 -7.17 8.18 18.80
N ALA A 429 -5.97 8.01 18.26
CA ALA A 429 -5.09 6.90 18.60
C ALA A 429 -4.76 6.90 20.11
N ALA A 430 -4.38 8.04 20.66
CA ALA A 430 -4.07 8.18 22.09
C ALA A 430 -5.27 7.82 23.00
N VAL A 431 -6.46 8.27 22.65
CA VAL A 431 -7.70 7.99 23.42
C VAL A 431 -8.15 6.53 23.28
N SER A 432 -7.88 5.91 22.14
CA SER A 432 -8.31 4.53 21.85
C SER A 432 -7.30 3.46 22.25
N PHE A 433 -6.14 3.84 22.80
CA PHE A 433 -5.09 2.91 23.21
C PHE A 433 -5.37 2.30 24.58
N PRO A 434 -5.71 1.01 24.69
CA PRO A 434 -6.12 0.40 25.95
C PRO A 434 -4.97 0.20 26.94
N GLU A 435 -3.72 0.05 26.45
CA GLU A 435 -2.54 -0.16 27.29
C GLU A 435 -1.95 1.14 27.87
N HIS A 436 -2.72 2.23 27.86
CA HIS A 436 -2.29 3.58 28.22
C HIS A 436 -1.70 3.71 29.65
N ASP A 437 -2.03 2.83 30.58
CA ASP A 437 -1.48 2.83 31.94
C ASP A 437 -0.03 2.32 31.96
N LYS A 438 0.34 1.45 31.03
CA LYS A 438 1.63 0.75 31.01
C LYS A 438 2.57 1.29 29.94
N ILE A 439 2.02 1.64 28.77
CA ILE A 439 2.79 2.01 27.58
C ILE A 439 2.38 3.41 27.12
N LYS A 440 3.36 4.26 26.87
CA LYS A 440 3.15 5.65 26.45
C LYS A 440 3.52 5.90 24.98
N SER A 441 3.63 4.82 24.19
CA SER A 441 3.93 4.92 22.77
C SER A 441 3.15 3.91 21.96
N PHE A 442 2.92 4.21 20.68
CA PHE A 442 2.29 3.30 19.74
C PHE A 442 2.71 3.65 18.30
N ALA A 443 2.59 2.67 17.37
CA ALA A 443 2.80 2.94 15.96
C ALA A 443 1.52 3.47 15.27
N MET A 444 1.73 4.21 14.19
CA MET A 444 0.69 4.71 13.29
C MET A 444 1.11 4.51 11.84
N LEU A 445 0.23 3.92 11.04
CA LEU A 445 0.41 3.74 9.61
C LEU A 445 -0.38 4.82 8.87
N TYR A 446 0.30 5.71 8.14
CA TYR A 446 -0.36 6.82 7.48
C TYR A 446 -0.19 6.81 5.96
N GLY A 447 -1.22 7.22 5.27
CA GLY A 447 -1.28 7.25 3.81
C GLY A 447 -2.58 6.67 3.26
N ILE A 448 -2.68 6.52 1.96
CA ILE A 448 -3.86 5.98 1.30
C ILE A 448 -3.55 4.56 0.81
N GLY A 449 -4.11 3.57 1.47
CA GLY A 449 -4.06 2.15 1.09
C GLY A 449 -5.08 1.80 0.01
N ASP A 450 -5.43 0.50 -0.07
CA ASP A 450 -6.38 -0.05 -1.05
C ASP A 450 -6.07 0.42 -2.49
N GLY A 451 -4.77 0.43 -2.83
CA GLY A 451 -4.31 0.88 -4.14
C GLY A 451 -4.30 2.40 -4.36
N GLY A 452 -4.50 3.21 -3.33
CA GLY A 452 -4.48 4.67 -3.39
C GLY A 452 -3.08 5.30 -3.45
N GLY A 453 -2.02 4.48 -3.43
CA GLY A 453 -0.64 4.89 -3.67
C GLY A 453 0.08 5.51 -2.47
N GLY A 454 -0.35 5.23 -1.24
CA GLY A 454 0.29 5.63 0.00
C GLY A 454 0.20 7.12 0.32
N PRO A 455 1.08 7.64 1.18
CA PRO A 455 1.09 9.05 1.54
C PRO A 455 1.21 9.99 0.34
N GLY A 456 0.42 11.04 0.36
CA GLY A 456 0.65 12.24 -0.43
C GLY A 456 1.32 13.31 0.42
N GLU A 457 1.72 14.43 -0.20
CA GLU A 457 2.34 15.57 0.47
C GLU A 457 1.55 16.02 1.71
N GLY A 458 0.22 16.09 1.61
CA GLY A 458 -0.63 16.53 2.73
C GLY A 458 -0.56 15.63 3.96
N HIS A 459 -0.35 14.33 3.80
CA HIS A 459 -0.16 13.41 4.92
C HIS A 459 1.18 13.67 5.63
N ILE A 460 2.26 13.79 4.85
CA ILE A 460 3.61 14.03 5.40
C ILE A 460 3.64 15.38 6.13
N GLU A 461 3.07 16.41 5.52
CA GLU A 461 2.97 17.75 6.10
C GLU A 461 2.11 17.78 7.38
N ALA A 462 1.02 16.99 7.43
CA ALA A 462 0.19 16.86 8.62
C ALA A 462 0.96 16.19 9.77
N VAL A 463 1.64 15.07 9.51
CA VAL A 463 2.46 14.37 10.51
C VAL A 463 3.54 15.27 11.08
N ARG A 464 4.30 15.97 10.23
CA ARG A 464 5.38 16.89 10.64
C ARG A 464 4.89 18.04 11.49
N ARG A 465 3.75 18.64 11.13
CA ARG A 465 3.21 19.80 11.81
C ARG A 465 2.47 19.45 13.09
N CYS A 466 1.56 18.50 13.01
CA CYS A 466 0.74 18.15 14.17
C CYS A 466 1.55 17.51 15.29
N GLY A 467 2.59 16.73 14.95
CA GLY A 467 3.47 16.11 15.94
C GLY A 467 4.33 17.07 16.75
N GLY A 468 4.43 18.35 16.36
CA GLY A 468 5.11 19.40 17.10
C GLY A 468 4.19 20.27 17.96
N MET A 469 2.88 20.05 17.95
CA MET A 469 1.90 20.87 18.65
C MET A 469 1.69 20.38 20.08
N LYS A 470 1.82 21.25 21.09
CA LYS A 470 1.48 20.92 22.47
C LYS A 470 0.01 20.51 22.60
N GLY A 471 -0.25 19.51 23.45
CA GLY A 471 -1.56 18.88 23.62
C GLY A 471 -1.90 17.81 22.59
N ILE A 472 -1.06 17.63 21.58
CA ILE A 472 -1.13 16.54 20.60
C ILE A 472 0.03 15.57 20.86
N PRO A 473 -0.15 14.24 20.69
CA PRO A 473 0.95 13.29 20.83
C PRO A 473 2.15 13.66 19.95
N LYS A 474 3.35 13.61 20.53
CA LYS A 474 4.60 13.82 19.79
C LYS A 474 4.73 12.75 18.71
N VAL A 475 5.16 13.13 17.51
CA VAL A 475 5.36 12.19 16.43
C VAL A 475 6.84 12.06 16.08
N VAL A 476 7.28 10.82 15.88
CA VAL A 476 8.58 10.46 15.34
C VAL A 476 8.34 9.69 14.04
N MET A 477 8.80 10.20 12.92
CA MET A 477 8.82 9.41 11.69
C MET A 477 9.87 8.32 11.83
N SER A 478 9.47 7.05 11.72
CA SER A 478 10.33 5.92 12.00
C SER A 478 9.98 4.72 11.11
N ARG A 479 10.83 3.72 11.13
CA ARG A 479 10.47 2.39 10.65
C ARG A 479 9.53 1.75 11.67
N ALA A 480 8.63 0.89 11.20
CA ALA A 480 7.74 0.15 12.08
C ALA A 480 8.51 -0.79 13.02
N VAL A 481 9.59 -1.41 12.53
CA VAL A 481 10.43 -2.30 13.34
C VAL A 481 11.08 -1.57 14.52
N ASP A 482 11.44 -0.30 14.38
CA ASP A 482 12.03 0.47 15.49
C ASP A 482 11.06 0.59 16.68
N TYR A 483 9.78 0.81 16.40
CA TYR A 483 8.75 0.80 17.45
C TYR A 483 8.52 -0.61 18.03
N LEU A 484 8.48 -1.63 17.18
CA LEU A 484 8.27 -3.00 17.64
C LEU A 484 9.43 -3.49 18.53
N ASP A 485 10.65 -3.04 18.27
CA ASP A 485 11.81 -3.28 19.15
C ASP A 485 11.64 -2.59 20.51
N ILE A 486 11.18 -1.33 20.54
CA ILE A 486 10.84 -0.62 21.79
C ILE A 486 9.72 -1.35 22.56
N LEU A 487 8.73 -1.89 21.84
CA LEU A 487 7.65 -2.66 22.45
C LEU A 487 8.17 -3.99 23.03
N ALA A 488 9.13 -4.62 22.35
CA ALA A 488 9.77 -5.85 22.82
C ALA A 488 10.55 -5.67 24.13
N GLU A 489 11.17 -4.51 24.34
CA GLU A 489 11.84 -4.18 25.61
C GLU A 489 10.84 -4.12 26.78
N GLN A 490 9.56 -3.90 26.50
CA GLN A 490 8.46 -3.81 27.48
C GLN A 490 7.62 -5.11 27.54
N LYS A 491 8.10 -6.20 26.98
CA LYS A 491 7.36 -7.46 26.81
C LYS A 491 6.69 -7.96 28.11
N ASP A 492 7.37 -7.83 29.22
CA ASP A 492 6.88 -8.31 30.52
C ASP A 492 5.67 -7.51 31.05
N SER A 493 5.44 -6.32 30.54
CA SER A 493 4.26 -5.50 30.84
C SER A 493 3.06 -5.77 29.95
N LEU A 494 3.27 -6.50 28.83
CA LEU A 494 2.22 -6.80 27.87
C LEU A 494 1.27 -7.88 28.40
N ALA A 495 -0.01 -7.80 28.03
CA ALA A 495 -0.94 -8.88 28.22
C ALA A 495 -0.57 -10.07 27.33
N LYS A 496 -0.83 -11.29 27.79
CA LYS A 496 -0.71 -12.51 26.98
C LYS A 496 -2.07 -12.97 26.50
N TYR A 497 -2.16 -13.31 25.23
CA TYR A 497 -3.33 -13.92 24.62
C TYR A 497 -2.95 -15.23 23.92
N LYS A 498 -3.62 -16.33 24.23
CA LYS A 498 -3.37 -17.66 23.66
C LYS A 498 -4.51 -18.09 22.75
N GLY A 499 -4.17 -18.65 21.59
CA GLY A 499 -5.12 -19.25 20.66
C GLY A 499 -5.35 -18.44 19.39
N GLU A 500 -6.52 -18.61 18.78
CA GLU A 500 -6.87 -17.98 17.51
C GLU A 500 -7.15 -16.48 17.68
N LEU A 501 -6.68 -15.65 16.75
CA LEU A 501 -7.09 -14.25 16.62
C LEU A 501 -8.24 -14.18 15.60
N TYR A 502 -9.47 -14.23 16.12
CA TYR A 502 -10.68 -14.40 15.33
C TYR A 502 -11.26 -13.08 14.83
N LEU A 503 -11.58 -13.03 13.53
CA LEU A 503 -12.33 -11.93 12.92
C LEU A 503 -13.81 -12.32 12.78
N GLU A 504 -14.72 -11.53 13.35
CA GLU A 504 -16.17 -11.76 13.26
C GLU A 504 -16.74 -11.52 11.86
N LYS A 505 -16.08 -10.70 11.05
CA LYS A 505 -16.53 -10.32 9.70
C LYS A 505 -15.95 -11.23 8.62
N HIS A 506 -16.51 -11.14 7.43
CA HIS A 506 -16.04 -11.84 6.22
C HIS A 506 -16.16 -13.37 6.31
N GLN A 507 -17.09 -13.91 7.11
CA GLN A 507 -17.27 -15.35 7.30
C GLN A 507 -17.57 -16.12 6.01
N GLY A 508 -18.24 -15.48 5.03
CA GLY A 508 -18.49 -16.04 3.72
C GLY A 508 -17.21 -16.41 2.94
N THR A 509 -16.07 -15.84 3.30
CA THR A 509 -14.78 -16.10 2.64
C THR A 509 -14.29 -17.52 2.79
N TYR A 510 -14.74 -18.26 3.79
CA TYR A 510 -14.40 -19.69 3.95
C TYR A 510 -15.02 -20.60 2.90
N THR A 511 -16.12 -20.19 2.27
CA THR A 511 -16.90 -21.04 1.36
C THR A 511 -17.10 -20.46 -0.03
N THR A 512 -17.06 -19.13 -0.19
CA THR A 512 -17.27 -18.50 -1.50
C THR A 512 -16.13 -18.81 -2.46
N GLN A 513 -16.43 -18.81 -3.78
CA GLN A 513 -15.45 -19.14 -4.83
C GLN A 513 -14.76 -20.50 -4.60
N SER A 514 -15.54 -21.52 -4.28
CA SER A 514 -15.07 -22.85 -3.87
C SER A 514 -14.07 -23.51 -4.85
N LYS A 515 -14.15 -23.21 -6.16
CA LYS A 515 -13.17 -23.67 -7.14
C LYS A 515 -11.74 -23.24 -6.79
N ASN A 516 -11.52 -22.00 -6.36
CA ASN A 516 -10.19 -21.53 -5.98
C ASN A 516 -9.63 -22.33 -4.80
N LYS A 517 -10.45 -22.60 -3.80
CA LYS A 517 -10.07 -23.39 -2.61
C LYS A 517 -9.77 -24.84 -3.00
N TYR A 518 -10.59 -25.43 -3.86
CA TYR A 518 -10.40 -26.77 -4.39
C TYR A 518 -9.08 -26.90 -5.15
N TYR A 519 -8.80 -26.00 -6.10
CA TYR A 519 -7.57 -26.01 -6.86
C TYR A 519 -6.35 -25.74 -6.01
N ASN A 520 -6.43 -24.77 -5.08
CA ASN A 520 -5.34 -24.50 -4.16
C ASN A 520 -4.93 -25.78 -3.40
N ARG A 521 -5.90 -26.50 -2.82
CA ARG A 521 -5.61 -27.73 -2.08
C ARG A 521 -5.04 -28.83 -3.00
N ARG A 522 -5.57 -28.99 -4.18
CA ARG A 522 -5.04 -29.96 -5.15
C ARG A 522 -3.59 -29.68 -5.55
N ILE A 523 -3.28 -28.40 -5.79
CA ILE A 523 -1.91 -28.02 -6.18
C ILE A 523 -0.95 -28.19 -5.01
N GLU A 524 -1.32 -27.85 -3.77
CA GLU A 524 -0.49 -28.10 -2.59
C GLU A 524 -0.10 -29.58 -2.49
N PHE A 525 -1.03 -30.50 -2.71
CA PHE A 525 -0.72 -31.93 -2.74
C PHE A 525 0.11 -32.34 -3.97
N ALA A 526 -0.20 -31.81 -5.14
CA ALA A 526 0.54 -32.15 -6.36
C ALA A 526 2.02 -31.68 -6.26
N LEU A 527 2.26 -30.49 -5.76
CA LEU A 527 3.61 -29.96 -5.48
C LEU A 527 4.37 -30.85 -4.51
N HIS A 528 3.77 -31.22 -3.38
CA HIS A 528 4.35 -32.16 -2.44
C HIS A 528 4.75 -33.48 -3.10
N ASN A 529 3.84 -34.05 -3.90
CA ASN A 529 4.07 -35.34 -4.57
C ASN A 529 5.21 -35.26 -5.57
N VAL A 530 5.25 -34.20 -6.40
CA VAL A 530 6.32 -34.01 -7.39
C VAL A 530 7.65 -33.76 -6.69
N GLU A 531 7.72 -32.90 -5.69
CA GLU A 531 8.96 -32.61 -4.95
C GLU A 531 9.51 -33.88 -4.30
N PHE A 532 8.64 -34.69 -3.66
CA PHE A 532 9.03 -35.94 -3.04
C PHE A 532 9.62 -36.91 -4.05
N LEU A 533 8.88 -37.22 -5.12
CA LEU A 533 9.33 -38.20 -6.12
C LEU A 533 10.53 -37.72 -6.93
N ALA A 534 10.57 -36.44 -7.30
CA ALA A 534 11.71 -35.86 -7.99
C ALA A 534 12.98 -35.87 -7.11
N THR A 535 12.83 -35.71 -5.78
CA THR A 535 13.95 -35.84 -4.82
C THR A 535 14.46 -37.29 -4.79
N VAL A 536 13.56 -38.27 -4.66
CA VAL A 536 13.94 -39.70 -4.71
C VAL A 536 14.58 -40.07 -6.06
N ALA A 537 14.05 -39.56 -7.16
CA ALA A 537 14.60 -39.80 -8.50
C ALA A 537 15.98 -39.14 -8.68
N ARG A 538 16.22 -37.97 -8.07
CA ARG A 538 17.50 -37.23 -8.11
C ARG A 538 18.63 -38.08 -7.54
N GLU A 539 18.39 -38.81 -6.46
CA GLU A 539 19.39 -39.72 -5.88
C GLU A 539 19.83 -40.85 -6.85
N LYS A 540 19.06 -41.03 -7.94
CA LYS A 540 19.37 -41.98 -9.03
C LYS A 540 19.79 -41.29 -10.32
N GLY A 541 20.04 -39.96 -10.30
CA GLY A 541 20.53 -39.20 -11.44
C GLY A 541 19.46 -38.42 -12.23
N TYR A 542 18.20 -38.36 -11.78
CA TYR A 542 17.18 -37.52 -12.39
C TYR A 542 17.49 -36.03 -12.17
N LYS A 543 17.30 -35.22 -13.21
CA LYS A 543 17.46 -33.77 -13.07
C LYS A 543 16.24 -33.16 -12.35
N TYR A 544 16.41 -32.77 -11.10
CA TYR A 544 15.35 -32.14 -10.31
C TYR A 544 14.87 -30.84 -10.97
N PRO A 545 13.54 -30.66 -11.22
CA PRO A 545 12.99 -29.52 -11.97
C PRO A 545 12.80 -28.26 -11.08
N LYS A 546 13.91 -27.78 -10.46
CA LYS A 546 13.90 -26.73 -9.43
C LYS A 546 13.22 -25.46 -9.90
N GLU A 547 13.61 -24.93 -11.05
CA GLU A 547 13.12 -23.63 -11.56
C GLU A 547 11.61 -23.69 -11.87
N ARG A 548 11.14 -24.82 -12.43
CA ARG A 548 9.70 -25.02 -12.72
C ARG A 548 8.88 -25.07 -11.44
N LEU A 549 9.33 -25.84 -10.44
CA LEU A 549 8.65 -25.95 -9.15
C LEU A 549 8.65 -24.62 -8.38
N GLU A 550 9.76 -23.87 -8.39
CA GLU A 550 9.84 -22.55 -7.77
C GLU A 550 8.87 -21.55 -8.42
N ALA A 551 8.75 -21.58 -9.75
CA ALA A 551 7.79 -20.73 -10.47
C ALA A 551 6.34 -21.06 -10.11
N ILE A 552 5.98 -22.35 -10.07
CA ILE A 552 4.63 -22.81 -9.69
C ILE A 552 4.34 -22.41 -8.23
N TRP A 553 5.28 -22.64 -7.30
CA TRP A 553 5.12 -22.23 -5.91
C TRP A 553 4.82 -20.74 -5.79
N LYS A 554 5.64 -19.87 -6.39
CA LYS A 554 5.44 -18.41 -6.33
C LYS A 554 4.07 -17.98 -6.89
N GLU A 555 3.59 -18.65 -7.94
CA GLU A 555 2.26 -18.35 -8.50
C GLU A 555 1.13 -18.84 -7.60
N VAL A 556 1.23 -20.01 -7.00
CA VAL A 556 0.27 -20.49 -6.00
C VAL A 556 0.22 -19.58 -4.79
N LEU A 557 1.39 -19.20 -4.25
CA LEU A 557 1.51 -18.28 -3.11
C LEU A 557 0.89 -16.91 -3.42
N LEU A 558 1.03 -16.42 -4.65
CA LEU A 558 0.37 -15.20 -5.11
C LEU A 558 -1.16 -15.35 -5.05
N TYR A 559 -1.71 -16.49 -5.49
CA TYR A 559 -3.16 -16.72 -5.44
C TYR A 559 -3.69 -17.00 -4.04
N GLN A 560 -2.82 -17.21 -3.05
CA GLN A 560 -3.19 -17.26 -1.63
C GLN A 560 -3.31 -15.87 -0.98
N PHE A 561 -3.16 -14.79 -1.76
CA PHE A 561 -3.42 -13.43 -1.31
C PHE A 561 -4.82 -13.31 -0.68
N HIS A 562 -4.94 -12.50 0.39
CA HIS A 562 -6.13 -12.48 1.26
C HIS A 562 -7.44 -12.03 0.60
N ASP A 563 -7.41 -11.47 -0.61
CA ASP A 563 -8.61 -11.19 -1.42
C ASP A 563 -8.81 -12.16 -2.60
N ILE A 564 -7.84 -13.03 -2.89
CA ILE A 564 -7.97 -14.00 -3.98
C ILE A 564 -8.52 -15.32 -3.45
N ILE A 565 -7.79 -16.03 -2.60
CA ILE A 565 -8.24 -17.33 -2.10
C ILE A 565 -9.54 -17.24 -1.27
N PRO A 566 -9.78 -16.21 -0.44
CA PRO A 566 -11.04 -16.04 0.27
C PRO A 566 -12.26 -15.79 -0.62
N GLY A 567 -12.07 -15.31 -1.84
CA GLY A 567 -13.18 -15.13 -2.78
C GLY A 567 -13.79 -13.73 -2.80
N SER A 568 -13.10 -12.70 -2.28
CA SER A 568 -13.59 -11.32 -2.18
C SER A 568 -13.27 -10.43 -3.38
N SER A 569 -12.59 -10.96 -4.39
CA SER A 569 -12.24 -10.26 -5.64
C SER A 569 -13.38 -10.26 -6.68
N ILE A 570 -13.19 -9.48 -7.76
CA ILE A 570 -14.10 -9.44 -8.92
C ILE A 570 -14.04 -10.72 -9.76
N GLY A 571 -15.10 -11.02 -10.50
CA GLY A 571 -15.23 -12.26 -11.30
C GLY A 571 -14.11 -12.49 -12.32
N ARG A 572 -13.47 -11.44 -12.86
CA ARG A 572 -12.32 -11.56 -13.75
C ARG A 572 -11.12 -12.24 -13.07
N VAL A 573 -10.85 -11.93 -11.81
CA VAL A 573 -9.75 -12.53 -11.04
C VAL A 573 -9.93 -14.04 -10.94
N TYR A 574 -11.15 -14.52 -10.73
CA TYR A 574 -11.43 -15.96 -10.63
C TYR A 574 -11.37 -16.69 -11.97
N LYS A 575 -11.71 -16.02 -13.08
CA LYS A 575 -11.50 -16.57 -14.41
C LYS A 575 -10.00 -16.74 -14.69
N GLU A 576 -9.20 -15.73 -14.38
CA GLU A 576 -7.75 -15.74 -14.59
C GLU A 576 -7.07 -16.78 -13.69
N SER A 577 -7.37 -16.80 -12.38
CA SER A 577 -6.75 -17.74 -11.44
C SER A 577 -7.14 -19.19 -11.71
N THR A 578 -8.41 -19.46 -12.06
CA THR A 578 -8.86 -20.82 -12.40
C THR A 578 -8.10 -21.38 -13.59
N ALA A 579 -7.98 -20.61 -14.68
CA ALA A 579 -7.24 -21.04 -15.87
C ALA A 579 -5.74 -21.31 -15.56
N ARG A 580 -5.15 -20.50 -14.70
CA ARG A 580 -3.75 -20.72 -14.28
C ARG A 580 -3.61 -21.93 -13.37
N TYR A 581 -4.53 -22.16 -12.44
CA TYR A 581 -4.54 -23.35 -11.61
C TYR A 581 -4.64 -24.64 -12.46
N GLU A 582 -5.49 -24.65 -13.48
CA GLU A 582 -5.63 -25.78 -14.41
C GLU A 582 -4.31 -26.03 -15.15
N ALA A 583 -3.67 -25.01 -15.72
CA ALA A 583 -2.38 -25.12 -16.37
C ALA A 583 -1.24 -25.61 -15.44
N MET A 584 -1.20 -25.11 -14.20
CA MET A 584 -0.21 -25.57 -13.22
C MET A 584 -0.41 -27.03 -12.82
N LEU A 585 -1.66 -27.51 -12.72
CA LEU A 585 -1.95 -28.92 -12.46
C LEU A 585 -1.50 -29.82 -13.61
N GLU A 586 -1.76 -29.42 -14.86
CA GLU A 586 -1.28 -30.16 -16.06
C GLU A 586 0.26 -30.24 -16.07
N GLU A 587 0.94 -29.15 -15.73
CA GLU A 587 2.41 -29.15 -15.65
C GLU A 587 2.92 -30.06 -14.51
N LEU A 588 2.28 -30.01 -13.33
CA LEU A 588 2.64 -30.87 -12.20
C LEU A 588 2.38 -32.35 -12.51
N ASP A 589 1.30 -32.69 -13.19
CA ASP A 589 1.01 -34.05 -13.63
C ASP A 589 2.07 -34.54 -14.64
N ALA A 590 2.52 -33.69 -15.55
CA ALA A 590 3.63 -34.00 -16.45
C ALA A 590 4.95 -34.25 -15.71
N LEU A 591 5.32 -33.37 -14.77
CA LEU A 591 6.51 -33.53 -13.93
C LEU A 591 6.46 -34.79 -13.07
N LEU A 592 5.28 -35.11 -12.53
CA LEU A 592 5.07 -36.36 -11.78
C LEU A 592 5.29 -37.57 -12.68
N GLY A 593 4.71 -37.57 -13.90
CA GLY A 593 4.91 -38.60 -14.89
C GLY A 593 6.37 -38.79 -15.30
N GLU A 594 7.12 -37.71 -15.50
CA GLU A 594 8.56 -37.74 -15.79
C GLU A 594 9.35 -38.42 -14.67
N ALA A 595 9.10 -38.05 -13.40
CA ALA A 595 9.78 -38.63 -12.24
C ALA A 595 9.43 -40.12 -12.05
N VAL A 596 8.16 -40.49 -12.20
CA VAL A 596 7.68 -41.88 -12.13
C VAL A 596 8.28 -42.70 -13.26
N GLY A 597 8.26 -42.21 -14.52
CA GLY A 597 8.85 -42.87 -15.67
C GLY A 597 10.35 -43.14 -15.48
N PHE A 598 11.09 -42.16 -14.95
CA PHE A 598 12.50 -42.34 -14.65
C PHE A 598 12.75 -43.42 -13.59
N LEU A 599 11.96 -43.43 -12.50
CA LEU A 599 12.07 -44.43 -11.43
C LEU A 599 11.65 -45.84 -11.86
N SER A 600 10.81 -45.93 -12.88
CA SER A 600 10.30 -47.20 -13.44
C SER A 600 11.13 -47.73 -14.60
N ALA A 601 12.08 -46.97 -15.13
CA ALA A 601 12.92 -47.37 -16.24
C ALA A 601 13.71 -48.64 -15.91
N GLY A 602 13.67 -49.65 -16.81
CA GLY A 602 14.36 -50.92 -16.63
C GLY A 602 13.67 -51.94 -15.71
N LYS A 603 12.45 -51.66 -15.22
CA LYS A 603 11.64 -52.67 -14.49
C LYS A 603 10.78 -53.44 -15.47
N SER A 604 10.90 -54.77 -15.43
CA SER A 604 10.04 -55.69 -16.19
C SER A 604 8.69 -55.87 -15.49
N SER A 605 7.60 -55.74 -16.22
CA SER A 605 6.19 -55.98 -15.88
C SER A 605 5.77 -55.98 -14.39
N GLY A 606 4.73 -55.25 -14.05
CA GLY A 606 4.09 -55.22 -12.73
C GLY A 606 3.64 -53.79 -12.33
N ALA A 607 2.66 -53.71 -11.46
CA ALA A 607 2.24 -52.47 -10.84
C ALA A 607 3.10 -52.11 -9.63
N THR A 608 3.53 -50.86 -9.51
CA THR A 608 4.20 -50.36 -8.34
C THR A 608 3.33 -49.29 -7.67
N ALA A 609 2.92 -49.53 -6.45
CA ALA A 609 2.24 -48.50 -5.63
C ALA A 609 3.29 -47.72 -4.82
N ILE A 610 3.20 -46.41 -4.90
CA ILE A 610 4.08 -45.51 -4.14
C ILE A 610 3.22 -44.74 -3.14
N ASN A 611 3.54 -44.90 -1.86
CA ASN A 611 2.91 -44.08 -0.82
C ASN A 611 3.71 -42.79 -0.65
N LEU A 612 3.09 -41.64 -0.97
CA LEU A 612 3.68 -40.30 -0.90
C LEU A 612 3.41 -39.58 0.44
N THR A 613 2.81 -40.30 1.40
CA THR A 613 2.55 -39.75 2.75
C THR A 613 3.57 -40.27 3.75
N SER A 614 3.74 -39.57 4.87
CA SER A 614 4.56 -40.00 5.99
C SER A 614 3.91 -41.14 6.82
N ALA A 615 2.63 -41.44 6.56
CA ALA A 615 1.88 -42.45 7.29
C ALA A 615 1.90 -43.80 6.56
N ARG A 616 1.91 -44.90 7.33
CA ARG A 616 1.76 -46.25 6.77
C ARG A 616 0.34 -46.39 6.19
N TYR A 617 0.24 -46.65 4.88
CA TYR A 617 -1.03 -46.94 4.25
C TYR A 617 -1.37 -48.42 4.35
N LYS A 618 -2.59 -48.74 4.77
CA LYS A 618 -3.15 -50.09 4.75
C LYS A 618 -4.53 -49.99 4.12
N GLY A 619 -4.70 -50.44 2.88
CA GLY A 619 -5.95 -50.38 2.16
C GLY A 619 -5.86 -51.00 0.76
N THR A 620 -6.94 -50.93 -0.02
CA THR A 620 -7.04 -51.48 -1.38
C THR A 620 -6.53 -50.47 -2.39
N VAL A 621 -5.66 -50.93 -3.29
CA VAL A 621 -5.20 -50.15 -4.44
C VAL A 621 -5.91 -50.69 -5.69
N TYR A 622 -6.61 -49.80 -6.39
CA TYR A 622 -7.24 -50.16 -7.66
C TYR A 622 -6.24 -49.98 -8.81
N TYR A 623 -5.93 -51.04 -9.52
CA TYR A 623 -5.09 -51.00 -10.69
C TYR A 623 -5.98 -51.18 -11.92
N LYS A 624 -5.93 -50.25 -12.89
CA LYS A 624 -6.53 -50.43 -14.19
C LYS A 624 -5.48 -51.10 -15.09
N ASP A 625 -5.71 -52.33 -15.44
CA ASP A 625 -5.05 -52.91 -16.59
C ASP A 625 -5.49 -52.18 -17.88
N LYS A 626 -4.54 -51.93 -18.81
CA LYS A 626 -4.84 -51.21 -20.04
C LYS A 626 -5.82 -51.95 -20.93
#